data_869450f2a87fc37cb4bee3c71a0f0825
#
_entry.id   869450f2a87fc37cb4bee3c71a0f0825
#
_cell.length_a   1.000
_cell.length_b   1.000
_cell.length_c   1.000
_cell.angle_alpha   90.00
_cell.angle_beta   90.00
_cell.angle_gamma   90.00
#
_symmetry.space_group_name_H-M   'P 1'
#
loop_
_entity.id
_entity.type
_entity.pdbx_description
1 polymer ?
#
loop_
_entity_poly.entity_id
_entity_poly.type
_entity_poly.pdbx_seq_one_letter_code
_entity_poly.pdbx_strand_id
1 'polypeptide(L)'
;MGASSKASADDAAVGADSASSAYASYRRRTLRRVLLLTGLTTLLLTVFLAALMVGPLGFSPGQVLGSLFYADYDPWVANIVVNLRLPPALLAMLVGGALSLAGVQMQTILDNPLAEPFTLGI
;
A
#
# COMPACT_ATOMS: atom_id res chain seq x y z
N MET A 1 -46.74 -21.12 -31.94
CA MET A 1 -46.04 -19.80 -31.93
C MET A 1 -45.54 -19.37 -30.55
N GLY A 2 -45.67 -20.18 -29.50
CA GLY A 2 -45.28 -19.84 -28.10
C GLY A 2 -43.91 -20.32 -27.63
N ALA A 3 -43.31 -21.32 -28.29
CA ALA A 3 -42.04 -21.93 -27.79
C ALA A 3 -40.79 -21.07 -28.05
N SER A 4 -40.74 -20.32 -29.15
CA SER A 4 -39.60 -19.45 -29.51
C SER A 4 -39.47 -18.21 -28.60
N SER A 5 -40.59 -17.67 -28.13
CA SER A 5 -40.63 -16.52 -27.22
C SER A 5 -40.11 -16.88 -25.81
N LYS A 6 -40.39 -18.09 -25.35
CA LYS A 6 -39.96 -18.57 -24.02
C LYS A 6 -38.47 -18.88 -24.00
N ALA A 7 -37.94 -19.48 -25.08
CA ALA A 7 -36.49 -19.73 -25.19
C ALA A 7 -35.66 -18.42 -25.19
N SER A 8 -36.12 -17.37 -25.88
CA SER A 8 -35.47 -16.07 -25.91
C SER A 8 -35.52 -15.35 -24.55
N ALA A 9 -36.57 -15.53 -23.78
CA ALA A 9 -36.65 -14.95 -22.41
C ALA A 9 -35.76 -15.70 -21.41
N ASP A 10 -35.65 -17.03 -21.53
CA ASP A 10 -34.75 -17.84 -20.68
C ASP A 10 -33.27 -17.54 -20.99
N ASP A 11 -32.90 -17.38 -22.27
CA ASP A 11 -31.54 -17.00 -22.65
C ASP A 11 -31.18 -15.59 -22.15
N ALA A 12 -32.11 -14.65 -22.18
CA ALA A 12 -31.89 -13.30 -21.63
C ALA A 12 -31.77 -13.31 -20.10
N ALA A 13 -32.53 -14.14 -19.41
CA ALA A 13 -32.44 -14.29 -17.96
C ALA A 13 -31.12 -14.94 -17.52
N VAL A 14 -30.66 -15.98 -18.23
CA VAL A 14 -29.36 -16.63 -17.97
C VAL A 14 -28.19 -15.67 -18.24
N GLY A 15 -28.29 -14.86 -19.29
CA GLY A 15 -27.30 -13.81 -19.60
C GLY A 15 -27.25 -12.73 -18.54
N ALA A 16 -28.38 -12.29 -18.01
CA ALA A 16 -28.43 -11.29 -16.92
C ALA A 16 -27.89 -11.83 -15.61
N ASP A 17 -28.14 -13.08 -15.28
CA ASP A 17 -27.69 -13.73 -14.05
C ASP A 17 -26.16 -14.01 -14.09
N SER A 18 -25.65 -14.43 -15.26
CA SER A 18 -24.21 -14.59 -15.47
C SER A 18 -23.44 -13.24 -15.41
N ALA A 19 -24.00 -12.17 -15.96
CA ALA A 19 -23.46 -10.84 -15.86
C ALA A 19 -23.45 -10.34 -14.41
N SER A 20 -24.55 -10.49 -13.69
CA SER A 20 -24.64 -10.04 -12.28
C SER A 20 -23.64 -10.77 -11.37
N SER A 21 -23.45 -12.05 -11.57
CA SER A 21 -22.47 -12.85 -10.81
C SER A 21 -21.02 -12.48 -11.15
N ALA A 22 -20.74 -12.15 -12.41
CA ALA A 22 -19.45 -11.63 -12.85
C ALA A 22 -19.14 -10.27 -12.21
N TYR A 23 -20.09 -9.33 -12.20
CA TYR A 23 -19.93 -8.02 -11.55
C TYR A 23 -19.72 -8.15 -10.03
N ALA A 24 -20.43 -9.06 -9.36
CA ALA A 24 -20.27 -9.30 -7.92
C ALA A 24 -18.88 -9.86 -7.59
N SER A 25 -18.37 -10.78 -8.40
CA SER A 25 -17.03 -11.36 -8.23
C SER A 25 -15.90 -10.34 -8.49
N TYR A 26 -16.05 -9.49 -9.48
CA TYR A 26 -15.14 -8.38 -9.79
C TYR A 26 -15.09 -7.37 -8.63
N ARG A 27 -16.25 -6.96 -8.14
CA ARG A 27 -16.36 -6.01 -7.03
C ARG A 27 -15.67 -6.53 -5.74
N ARG A 28 -15.87 -7.80 -5.42
CA ARG A 28 -15.22 -8.43 -4.25
C ARG A 28 -13.70 -8.47 -4.39
N ARG A 29 -13.17 -8.78 -5.56
CA ARG A 29 -11.72 -8.79 -5.82
C ARG A 29 -11.12 -7.38 -5.75
N THR A 30 -11.81 -6.39 -6.30
CA THR A 30 -11.38 -4.98 -6.25
C THR A 30 -11.42 -4.44 -4.82
N LEU A 31 -12.50 -4.69 -4.07
CA LEU A 31 -12.61 -4.28 -2.67
C LEU A 31 -11.49 -4.90 -1.81
N ARG A 32 -11.21 -6.19 -2.01
CA ARG A 32 -10.12 -6.85 -1.27
C ARG A 32 -8.76 -6.24 -1.59
N ARG A 33 -8.49 -5.91 -2.84
CA ARG A 33 -7.25 -5.23 -3.25
C ARG A 33 -7.15 -3.82 -2.64
N VAL A 34 -8.22 -3.05 -2.70
CA VAL A 34 -8.28 -1.70 -2.10
C VAL A 34 -8.08 -1.78 -0.59
N LEU A 35 -8.75 -2.70 0.09
CA LEU A 35 -8.57 -2.90 1.54
C LEU A 35 -7.14 -3.28 1.90
N LEU A 36 -6.52 -4.18 1.14
CA LEU A 36 -5.11 -4.57 1.36
C LEU A 36 -4.16 -3.39 1.13
N LEU A 37 -4.34 -2.62 0.06
CA LEU A 37 -3.52 -1.45 -0.23
C LEU A 37 -3.70 -0.37 0.85
N THR A 38 -4.94 -0.08 1.25
CA THR A 38 -5.22 0.88 2.32
C THR A 38 -4.62 0.43 3.65
N GLY A 39 -4.79 -0.85 3.99
CA GLY A 39 -4.21 -1.43 5.20
C GLY A 39 -2.69 -1.36 5.21
N LEU A 40 -2.04 -1.69 4.09
CA LEU A 40 -0.59 -1.62 3.95
C LEU A 40 -0.07 -0.18 4.04
N THR A 41 -0.76 0.77 3.40
CA THR A 41 -0.41 2.21 3.47
C THR A 41 -0.56 2.74 4.89
N THR A 42 -1.64 2.37 5.58
CA THR A 42 -1.86 2.77 6.99
C THR A 42 -0.77 2.18 7.88
N LEU A 43 -0.43 0.90 7.69
CA LEU A 43 0.66 0.26 8.42
C LEU A 43 1.99 0.97 8.19
N LEU A 44 2.32 1.29 6.94
CA LEU A 44 3.55 2.01 6.58
C LEU A 44 3.63 3.37 7.28
N LEU A 45 2.54 4.16 7.25
CA LEU A 45 2.48 5.45 7.94
C LEU A 45 2.62 5.32 9.45
N THR A 46 2.00 4.29 10.04
CA THR A 46 2.10 4.03 11.48
C THR A 46 3.53 3.67 11.87
N VAL A 47 4.18 2.78 11.11
CA VAL A 47 5.58 2.39 11.35
C VAL A 47 6.52 3.58 11.13
N PHE A 48 6.27 4.41 10.12
CA PHE A 48 7.04 5.63 9.88
C PHE A 48 6.96 6.61 11.05
N LEU A 49 5.75 6.89 11.56
CA LEU A 49 5.58 7.73 12.75
C LEU A 49 6.23 7.10 13.98
N ALA A 50 6.08 5.80 14.18
CA ALA A 50 6.74 5.09 15.26
C ALA A 50 8.28 5.21 15.18
N ALA A 51 8.85 5.14 13.99
CA ALA A 51 10.29 5.31 13.79
C ALA A 51 10.78 6.72 14.17
N LEU A 52 9.95 7.75 13.97
CA LEU A 52 10.27 9.11 14.44
C LEU A 52 10.16 9.27 15.95
N MET A 53 9.31 8.46 16.61
CA MET A 53 9.11 8.50 18.06
C MET A 53 10.15 7.68 18.83
N VAL A 54 10.54 6.52 18.31
CA VAL A 54 11.46 5.59 18.95
C VAL A 54 12.90 6.10 18.85
N GLY A 55 13.58 6.21 20.00
CA GLY A 55 14.97 6.63 20.10
C GLY A 55 15.39 6.81 21.56
N PRO A 56 16.67 7.13 21.84
CA PRO A 56 17.19 7.32 23.20
C PRO A 56 16.44 8.37 24.01
N LEU A 57 15.85 9.33 23.32
CA LEU A 57 14.97 10.36 23.86
C LEU A 57 13.56 10.05 23.35
N GLY A 58 12.74 9.40 24.16
CA GLY A 58 11.35 9.07 23.82
C GLY A 58 10.51 10.34 23.67
N PHE A 59 10.10 10.68 22.46
CA PHE A 59 9.18 11.79 22.20
C PHE A 59 7.73 11.29 22.12
N SER A 60 6.82 12.10 22.64
CA SER A 60 5.40 11.82 22.49
C SER A 60 4.91 12.08 21.06
N PRO A 61 3.80 11.45 20.61
CA PRO A 61 3.25 11.70 19.28
C PRO A 61 2.97 13.18 19.00
N GLY A 62 2.51 13.89 20.03
CA GLY A 62 2.23 15.33 19.94
C GLY A 62 3.48 16.17 19.73
N GLN A 63 4.60 15.80 20.34
CA GLN A 63 5.88 16.49 20.16
C GLN A 63 6.43 16.27 18.73
N VAL A 64 6.34 15.05 18.20
CA VAL A 64 6.77 14.74 16.83
C VAL A 64 5.92 15.48 15.80
N LEU A 65 4.60 15.43 15.94
CA LEU A 65 3.70 16.15 15.04
C LEU A 65 3.84 17.67 15.19
N GLY A 66 3.99 18.15 16.41
CA GLY A 66 4.24 19.58 16.68
C GLY A 66 5.50 20.08 15.99
N SER A 67 6.60 19.36 16.09
CA SER A 67 7.87 19.74 15.46
C SER A 67 7.87 19.67 13.92
N LEU A 68 6.95 18.88 13.32
CA LEU A 68 6.81 18.77 11.87
C LEU A 68 5.89 19.86 11.29
N PHE A 69 4.86 20.29 12.03
CA PHE A 69 3.82 21.18 11.50
C PHE A 69 3.88 22.61 12.06
N TYR A 70 4.51 22.84 13.23
CA TYR A 70 4.59 24.14 13.86
C TYR A 70 6.05 24.63 13.90
N ALA A 71 6.32 25.72 13.21
CA ALA A 71 7.66 26.33 13.15
C ALA A 71 8.16 26.89 14.50
N ASP A 72 7.25 27.23 15.41
CA ASP A 72 7.55 27.76 16.75
C ASP A 72 7.61 26.67 17.84
N TYR A 73 7.68 25.40 17.46
CA TYR A 73 7.81 24.32 18.41
C TYR A 73 9.22 24.34 19.03
N ASP A 74 9.39 23.69 20.20
CA ASP A 74 10.68 23.63 20.90
C ASP A 74 11.84 23.36 19.93
N PRO A 75 12.79 24.32 19.76
CA PRO A 75 13.87 24.21 18.76
C PRO A 75 14.75 22.97 18.94
N TRP A 76 14.86 22.47 20.18
CA TRP A 76 15.66 21.29 20.49
C TRP A 76 14.98 20.00 19.99
N VAL A 77 13.69 19.86 20.24
CA VAL A 77 12.88 18.73 19.75
C VAL A 77 12.80 18.75 18.21
N ALA A 78 12.54 19.93 17.64
CA ALA A 78 12.46 20.10 16.20
C ALA A 78 13.77 19.72 15.50
N ASN A 79 14.90 20.14 16.04
CA ASN A 79 16.22 19.81 15.49
C ASN A 79 16.48 18.29 15.49
N ILE A 80 16.14 17.59 16.55
CA ILE A 80 16.32 16.13 16.63
C ILE A 80 15.38 15.40 15.68
N VAL A 81 14.11 15.76 15.65
CA VAL A 81 13.11 15.09 14.81
C VAL A 81 13.39 15.35 13.33
N VAL A 82 13.60 16.61 12.94
CA VAL A 82 13.69 17.00 11.53
C VAL A 82 15.07 16.70 10.94
N ASN A 83 16.15 16.94 11.70
CA ASN A 83 17.50 16.83 11.15
C ASN A 83 18.17 15.47 11.42
N LEU A 84 17.79 14.77 12.51
CA LEU A 84 18.42 13.51 12.87
C LEU A 84 17.55 12.27 12.59
N ARG A 85 16.22 12.37 12.76
CA ARG A 85 15.33 11.21 12.63
C ARG A 85 14.61 11.14 11.29
N LEU A 86 14.16 12.27 10.78
CA LEU A 86 13.42 12.34 9.53
C LEU A 86 14.25 11.89 8.30
N PRO A 87 15.52 12.33 8.11
CA PRO A 87 16.28 11.93 6.94
C PRO A 87 16.51 10.42 6.82
N PRO A 88 16.98 9.70 7.86
CA PRO A 88 17.15 8.25 7.76
C PRO A 88 15.81 7.51 7.60
N ALA A 89 14.71 7.99 8.19
CA ALA A 89 13.40 7.40 8.01
C ALA A 89 12.88 7.54 6.58
N LEU A 90 13.06 8.72 5.96
CA LEU A 90 12.74 8.95 4.55
C LEU A 90 13.64 8.12 3.64
N LEU A 91 14.93 8.04 3.94
CA LEU A 91 15.87 7.22 3.16
C LEU A 91 15.46 5.75 3.18
N ALA A 92 15.10 5.22 4.35
CA ALA A 92 14.62 3.85 4.48
C ALA A 92 13.36 3.58 3.64
N MET A 93 12.41 4.52 3.61
CA MET A 93 11.21 4.41 2.75
C MET A 93 11.58 4.41 1.26
N LEU A 94 12.46 5.31 0.83
CA LEU A 94 12.89 5.43 -0.56
C LEU A 94 13.66 4.18 -1.03
N VAL A 95 14.60 3.72 -0.21
CA VAL A 95 15.38 2.50 -0.52
C VAL A 95 14.48 1.27 -0.55
N GLY A 96 13.60 1.11 0.44
CA GLY A 96 12.63 0.01 0.47
C GLY A 96 11.68 0.01 -0.73
N GLY A 97 11.18 1.18 -1.13
CA GLY A 97 10.36 1.36 -2.32
C GLY A 97 11.13 1.03 -3.61
N ALA A 98 12.35 1.51 -3.75
CA ALA A 98 13.20 1.22 -4.90
C ALA A 98 13.52 -0.27 -5.02
N LEU A 99 13.84 -0.93 -3.90
CA LEU A 99 14.10 -2.36 -3.85
C LEU A 99 12.87 -3.19 -4.24
N SER A 100 11.70 -2.78 -3.76
CA SER A 100 10.42 -3.42 -4.10
C SER A 100 10.13 -3.33 -5.61
N LEU A 101 10.36 -2.15 -6.20
CA LEU A 101 10.18 -1.93 -7.64
C LEU A 101 11.16 -2.78 -8.46
N ALA A 102 12.43 -2.78 -8.08
CA ALA A 102 13.47 -3.61 -8.71
C ALA A 102 13.12 -5.10 -8.63
N GLY A 103 12.64 -5.57 -7.46
CA GLY A 103 12.20 -6.95 -7.28
C GLY A 103 11.08 -7.35 -8.23
N VAL A 104 10.03 -6.53 -8.34
CA VAL A 104 8.91 -6.80 -9.27
C VAL A 104 9.39 -6.85 -10.73
N GLN A 105 10.27 -5.93 -11.13
CA GLN A 105 10.83 -5.91 -12.49
C GLN A 105 11.66 -7.16 -12.79
N MET A 106 12.50 -7.58 -11.84
CA MET A 106 13.30 -8.80 -11.97
C MET A 106 12.43 -10.05 -12.10
N GLN A 107 11.45 -10.22 -11.24
CA GLN A 107 10.51 -11.33 -11.30
C GLN A 107 9.77 -11.40 -12.64
N THR A 108 9.45 -10.24 -13.21
CA THR A 108 8.78 -10.14 -14.50
C THR A 108 9.72 -10.49 -15.68
N ILE A 109 10.97 -10.01 -15.65
CA ILE A 109 11.94 -10.24 -16.73
C ILE A 109 12.41 -11.70 -16.75
N LEU A 110 12.65 -12.28 -15.57
CA LEU A 110 13.12 -13.65 -15.43
C LEU A 110 12.02 -14.70 -15.43
N ASP A 111 10.75 -14.26 -15.49
CA ASP A 111 9.55 -15.10 -15.34
C ASP A 111 9.66 -16.07 -14.15
N ASN A 112 10.27 -15.59 -13.07
CA ASN A 112 10.56 -16.37 -11.88
C ASN A 112 10.17 -15.59 -10.60
N PRO A 113 9.16 -16.05 -9.86
CA PRO A 113 8.72 -15.39 -8.62
C PRO A 113 9.74 -15.45 -7.48
N LEU A 114 10.77 -16.28 -7.61
CA LEU A 114 11.86 -16.41 -6.62
C LEU A 114 13.06 -15.50 -6.92
N ALA A 115 13.00 -14.73 -8.01
CA ALA A 115 14.07 -13.79 -8.34
C ALA A 115 14.09 -12.62 -7.34
N GLU A 116 15.24 -12.38 -6.73
CA GLU A 116 15.48 -11.30 -5.78
C GLU A 116 16.57 -10.36 -6.28
N PRO A 117 16.46 -9.03 -6.06
CA PRO A 117 17.49 -8.07 -6.44
C PRO A 117 18.85 -8.37 -5.81
N PHE A 118 18.83 -8.95 -4.63
CA PHE A 118 20.03 -9.29 -3.86
C PHE A 118 20.85 -10.42 -4.50
N THR A 119 20.20 -11.41 -5.12
CA THR A 119 20.89 -12.56 -5.72
C THR A 119 21.62 -12.25 -7.01
N LEU A 120 21.30 -11.14 -7.68
CA LEU A 120 21.95 -10.70 -8.93
C LEU A 120 23.01 -9.61 -8.70
N GLY A 121 23.11 -9.08 -7.49
CA GLY A 121 24.07 -8.02 -7.13
C GLY A 121 25.37 -8.51 -6.48
N ILE A 122 25.58 -9.81 -6.39
CA ILE A 122 26.77 -10.42 -5.78
C ILE A 122 27.64 -11.03 -6.87
#